data_b57cab975ddbdf459c3c90c30b986abb
#
_entry.id   b57cab975ddbdf459c3c90c30b986abb
#
_cell.length_a   1.000
_cell.length_b   1.000
_cell.length_c   1.000
_cell.angle_alpha   90.00
_cell.angle_beta   90.00
_cell.angle_gamma   90.00
#
_symmetry.space_group_name_H-M   'P 1'
#
loop_
_entity.id
_entity.type
_entity.pdbx_description
1 polymer ?
#
loop_
_entity_poly.entity_id
_entity_poly.type
_entity_poly.pdbx_seq_one_letter_code
_entity_poly.pdbx_strand_id
1 'polypeptide(L)'
;MYPYTNYHDALFRQPNNLVNDVEKAVNGEYSAINCYSKLANMAKNEEERQRILEIRQDEVKHFQQFQQIYVSLTGRQPQPKIVEECPAAYLNGLEFALKDEQKTVDFYMEIADTATTEHIKEVFRRAAADEQNHAVWFLYYFTKHK
;
A
#
# COMPACT_ATOMS: atom_id res chain seq x y z
N MET A 1 -3.72 -19.47 -6.07
CA MET A 1 -2.92 -19.76 -7.27
C MET A 1 -3.26 -18.75 -8.35
N TYR A 2 -2.25 -18.09 -8.89
CA TYR A 2 -2.45 -17.11 -9.94
C TYR A 2 -2.61 -17.79 -11.27
N PRO A 3 -3.58 -17.34 -12.10
CA PRO A 3 -3.76 -17.91 -13.44
C PRO A 3 -2.50 -17.69 -14.29
N TYR A 4 -2.21 -18.63 -15.16
CA TYR A 4 -1.09 -18.54 -16.11
C TYR A 4 -1.09 -17.26 -16.94
N THR A 5 -2.28 -16.72 -17.18
CA THR A 5 -2.46 -15.48 -17.92
C THR A 5 -1.73 -14.29 -17.31
N ASN A 6 -1.63 -14.24 -15.98
CA ASN A 6 -1.00 -13.10 -15.30
C ASN A 6 0.52 -13.04 -15.54
N TYR A 7 1.19 -14.19 -15.56
CA TYR A 7 2.63 -14.22 -15.81
C TYR A 7 2.95 -13.78 -17.25
N HIS A 8 2.17 -14.26 -18.20
CA HIS A 8 2.36 -13.90 -19.60
C HIS A 8 2.11 -12.41 -19.84
N ASP A 9 1.05 -11.88 -19.25
CA ASP A 9 0.73 -10.46 -19.35
C ASP A 9 1.82 -9.59 -18.72
N ALA A 10 2.40 -10.03 -17.61
CA ALA A 10 3.46 -9.31 -16.94
C ALA A 10 4.71 -9.17 -17.82
N LEU A 11 5.07 -10.21 -18.59
CA LEU A 11 6.22 -10.18 -19.48
C LEU A 11 6.08 -9.19 -20.65
N PHE A 12 4.84 -8.90 -21.05
CA PHE A 12 4.57 -8.02 -22.17
C PHE A 12 3.94 -6.68 -21.76
N ARG A 13 3.96 -6.37 -20.47
CA ARG A 13 3.39 -5.12 -19.95
C ARG A 13 4.11 -3.92 -20.56
N GLN A 14 3.34 -2.98 -21.10
CA GLN A 14 3.87 -1.76 -21.71
C GLN A 14 4.36 -0.77 -20.64
N PRO A 15 5.35 0.11 -20.95
CA PRO A 15 5.83 1.11 -19.99
C PRO A 15 4.74 2.03 -19.43
N ASN A 16 3.68 2.35 -20.21
CA ASN A 16 2.57 3.16 -19.71
C ASN A 16 1.76 2.45 -18.63
N ASN A 17 1.77 1.10 -18.61
CA ASN A 17 1.14 0.35 -17.52
C ASN A 17 1.89 0.53 -16.21
N LEU A 18 3.22 0.63 -16.26
CA LEU A 18 4.02 0.93 -15.08
C LEU A 18 3.65 2.30 -14.51
N VAL A 19 3.50 3.32 -15.35
CA VAL A 19 3.08 4.66 -14.92
C VAL A 19 1.71 4.58 -14.23
N ASN A 20 0.76 3.90 -14.85
CA ASN A 20 -0.58 3.75 -14.29
C ASN A 20 -0.56 3.00 -12.95
N ASP A 21 0.26 1.96 -12.84
CA ASP A 21 0.39 1.19 -11.61
C ASP A 21 1.02 2.03 -10.49
N VAL A 22 2.05 2.82 -10.81
CA VAL A 22 2.67 3.73 -9.83
C VAL A 22 1.68 4.80 -9.37
N GLU A 23 0.87 5.34 -10.29
CA GLU A 23 -0.18 6.30 -9.93
C GLU A 23 -1.19 5.66 -8.96
N LYS A 24 -1.62 4.43 -9.23
CA LYS A 24 -2.50 3.69 -8.31
C LYS A 24 -1.84 3.48 -6.95
N ALA A 25 -0.55 3.17 -6.94
CA ALA A 25 0.20 2.99 -5.70
C ALA A 25 0.25 4.29 -4.89
N VAL A 26 0.50 5.43 -5.56
CA VAL A 26 0.48 6.75 -4.91
C VAL A 26 -0.89 7.01 -4.27
N ASN A 27 -1.96 6.78 -5.00
CA ASN A 27 -3.32 7.00 -4.49
C ASN A 27 -3.66 6.04 -3.34
N GLY A 28 -3.21 4.80 -3.43
CA GLY A 28 -3.43 3.81 -2.38
C GLY A 28 -2.74 4.21 -1.07
N GLU A 29 -1.48 4.64 -1.15
CA GLU A 29 -0.75 5.11 0.03
C GLU A 29 -1.38 6.38 0.61
N TYR A 30 -1.79 7.31 -0.26
CA TYR A 30 -2.47 8.52 0.19
C TYR A 30 -3.75 8.20 0.95
N SER A 31 -4.55 7.25 0.44
CA SER A 31 -5.76 6.79 1.12
C SER A 31 -5.45 6.14 2.47
N ALA A 32 -4.43 5.28 2.52
CA ALA A 32 -4.01 4.59 3.73
C ALA A 32 -3.53 5.59 4.80
N ILE A 33 -2.71 6.56 4.43
CA ILE A 33 -2.21 7.60 5.34
C ILE A 33 -3.37 8.32 6.03
N ASN A 34 -4.39 8.70 5.25
CA ASN A 34 -5.56 9.39 5.78
C ASN A 34 -6.40 8.47 6.67
N CYS A 35 -6.60 7.22 6.26
CA CYS A 35 -7.38 6.26 7.05
C CYS A 35 -6.67 5.90 8.36
N TYR A 36 -5.36 5.68 8.33
CA TYR A 36 -4.64 5.25 9.53
C TYR A 36 -4.53 6.35 10.58
N SER A 37 -4.59 7.63 10.19
CA SER A 37 -4.77 8.72 11.15
C SER A 37 -6.06 8.55 11.94
N LYS A 38 -7.15 8.21 11.25
CA LYS A 38 -8.46 8.00 11.88
C LYS A 38 -8.46 6.76 12.75
N LEU A 39 -7.86 5.66 12.27
CA LEU A 39 -7.77 4.43 13.07
C LEU A 39 -6.95 4.65 14.35
N ALA A 40 -5.83 5.36 14.26
CA ALA A 40 -5.01 5.67 15.42
C ALA A 40 -5.82 6.44 16.48
N ASN A 41 -6.66 7.39 16.04
CA ASN A 41 -7.51 8.15 16.95
C ASN A 41 -8.60 7.29 17.62
N MET A 42 -8.99 6.19 16.98
CA MET A 42 -9.99 5.26 17.53
C MET A 42 -9.37 4.12 18.33
N ALA A 43 -8.04 4.00 18.36
CA ALA A 43 -7.35 2.88 19.00
C ALA A 43 -7.74 2.75 20.48
N LYS A 44 -7.81 1.50 20.96
CA LYS A 44 -8.32 1.18 22.30
C LYS A 44 -7.32 1.45 23.42
N ASN A 45 -6.04 1.57 23.09
CA ASN A 45 -4.99 1.86 24.06
C ASN A 45 -3.79 2.51 23.36
N GLU A 46 -2.84 3.00 24.15
CA GLU A 46 -1.70 3.74 23.61
C GLU A 46 -0.75 2.85 22.81
N GLU A 47 -0.59 1.59 23.19
CA GLU A 47 0.25 0.65 22.43
C GLU A 47 -0.24 0.47 21.01
N GLU A 48 -1.54 0.22 20.84
CA GLU A 48 -2.16 0.09 19.52
C GLU A 48 -2.05 1.38 18.73
N ARG A 49 -2.33 2.49 19.39
CA ARG A 49 -2.25 3.81 18.74
C ARG A 49 -0.85 4.05 18.18
N GLN A 50 0.17 3.82 18.99
CA GLN A 50 1.57 4.04 18.56
C GLN A 50 1.93 3.10 17.41
N ARG A 51 1.50 1.84 17.47
CA ARG A 51 1.76 0.90 16.37
C ARG A 51 1.11 1.34 15.06
N ILE A 52 -0.13 1.78 15.11
CA ILE A 52 -0.83 2.26 13.91
C ILE A 52 -0.13 3.51 13.35
N LEU A 53 0.37 4.40 14.22
CA LEU A 53 1.13 5.57 13.77
C LEU A 53 2.47 5.19 13.14
N GLU A 54 3.14 4.15 13.63
CA GLU A 54 4.36 3.62 13.01
C GLU A 54 4.05 3.04 11.62
N ILE A 55 2.97 2.29 11.50
CA ILE A 55 2.52 1.76 10.22
C ILE A 55 2.22 2.92 9.26
N ARG A 56 1.51 3.93 9.74
CA ARG A 56 1.23 5.13 8.94
C ARG A 56 2.52 5.80 8.46
N GLN A 57 3.54 5.85 9.28
CA GLN A 57 4.82 6.44 8.90
C GLN A 57 5.49 5.65 7.78
N ASP A 58 5.39 4.33 7.79
CA ASP A 58 5.85 3.51 6.66
C ASP A 58 5.11 3.87 5.38
N GLU A 59 3.79 4.08 5.47
CA GLU A 59 3.00 4.48 4.31
C GLU A 59 3.40 5.85 3.78
N VAL A 60 3.73 6.79 4.65
CA VAL A 60 4.27 8.11 4.25
C VAL A 60 5.56 7.93 3.48
N LYS A 61 6.45 7.06 3.94
CA LYS A 61 7.71 6.76 3.25
C LYS A 61 7.46 6.16 1.87
N HIS A 62 6.57 5.18 1.77
CA HIS A 62 6.20 4.59 0.48
C HIS A 62 5.63 5.64 -0.45
N PHE A 63 4.73 6.47 0.05
CA PHE A 63 4.11 7.56 -0.72
C PHE A 63 5.18 8.48 -1.33
N GLN A 64 6.15 8.90 -0.53
CA GLN A 64 7.23 9.76 -1.00
C GLN A 64 8.09 9.08 -2.07
N GLN A 65 8.43 7.81 -1.85
CA GLN A 65 9.21 7.04 -2.83
C GLN A 65 8.46 6.84 -4.13
N PHE A 66 7.17 6.54 -4.06
CA PHE A 66 6.35 6.33 -5.26
C PHE A 66 6.13 7.63 -6.04
N GLN A 67 6.00 8.76 -5.34
CA GLN A 67 5.95 10.07 -5.99
C GLN A 67 7.23 10.35 -6.78
N GLN A 68 8.40 10.05 -6.20
CA GLN A 68 9.67 10.24 -6.87
C GLN A 68 9.77 9.35 -8.11
N ILE A 69 9.32 8.10 -8.02
CA ILE A 69 9.30 7.20 -9.16
C ILE A 69 8.37 7.75 -10.25
N TYR A 70 7.19 8.21 -9.88
CA TYR A 70 6.24 8.79 -10.82
C TYR A 70 6.86 9.98 -11.58
N VAL A 71 7.53 10.89 -10.86
CA VAL A 71 8.20 12.03 -11.47
C VAL A 71 9.29 11.56 -12.43
N SER A 72 10.08 10.56 -12.05
CA SER A 72 11.16 10.05 -12.91
C SER A 72 10.61 9.41 -14.20
N LEU A 73 9.41 8.83 -14.15
CA LEU A 73 8.79 8.17 -15.31
C LEU A 73 8.06 9.16 -16.22
N THR A 74 7.51 10.24 -15.68
CA THR A 74 6.60 11.13 -16.42
C THR A 74 7.08 12.56 -16.55
N GLY A 75 8.01 13.00 -15.72
CA GLY A 75 8.41 14.41 -15.62
C GLY A 75 7.36 15.30 -14.95
N ARG A 76 6.31 14.73 -14.38
CA ARG A 76 5.22 15.47 -13.75
C ARG A 76 5.03 15.02 -12.32
N GLN A 77 4.51 15.90 -11.47
CA GLN A 77 4.08 15.55 -10.12
C GLN A 77 2.75 14.81 -10.19
N PRO A 78 2.56 13.75 -9.39
CA PRO A 78 1.24 13.13 -9.31
C PRO A 78 0.28 14.03 -8.54
N GLN A 79 -1.02 13.80 -8.74
CA GLN A 79 -2.08 14.50 -8.00
C GLN A 79 -2.82 13.48 -7.17
N PRO A 80 -2.36 13.21 -5.95
CA PRO A 80 -2.93 12.15 -5.12
C PRO A 80 -4.40 12.42 -4.79
N LYS A 81 -5.17 11.34 -4.72
CA LYS A 81 -6.58 11.41 -4.33
C LYS A 81 -6.95 10.21 -3.49
N ILE A 82 -7.95 10.37 -2.64
CA ILE A 82 -8.48 9.27 -1.86
C ILE A 82 -9.35 8.42 -2.79
N VAL A 83 -9.00 7.14 -2.91
CA VAL A 83 -9.70 6.19 -3.79
C VAL A 83 -10.46 5.13 -3.01
N GLU A 84 -10.28 5.09 -1.69
CA GLU A 84 -10.98 4.15 -0.81
C GLU A 84 -11.45 4.87 0.44
N GLU A 85 -12.71 4.62 0.82
CA GLU A 85 -13.29 5.20 2.04
C GLU A 85 -12.82 4.45 3.27
N CYS A 86 -12.45 5.21 4.31
CA CYS A 86 -12.09 4.66 5.60
C CYS A 86 -13.35 4.33 6.40
N PRO A 87 -13.52 3.09 6.90
CA PRO A 87 -14.67 2.78 7.74
C PRO A 87 -14.77 3.67 8.98
N ALA A 88 -15.99 3.94 9.42
CA ALA A 88 -16.23 4.82 10.55
C ALA A 88 -16.02 4.15 11.92
N ALA A 89 -16.11 2.81 11.97
CA ALA A 89 -15.95 2.04 13.21
C ALA A 89 -14.57 1.39 13.26
N TYR A 90 -13.98 1.35 14.44
CA TYR A 90 -12.62 0.84 14.62
C TYR A 90 -12.45 -0.61 14.16
N LEU A 91 -13.33 -1.51 14.60
CA LEU A 91 -13.23 -2.93 14.24
C LEU A 91 -13.36 -3.13 12.72
N ASN A 92 -14.31 -2.43 12.09
CA ASN A 92 -14.48 -2.47 10.65
C ASN A 92 -13.25 -1.89 9.93
N GLY A 93 -12.66 -0.85 10.49
CA GLY A 93 -11.45 -0.25 9.96
C GLY A 93 -10.24 -1.18 10.03
N LEU A 94 -10.09 -1.92 11.12
CA LEU A 94 -9.01 -2.91 11.25
C LEU A 94 -9.16 -4.03 10.22
N GLU A 95 -10.38 -4.53 10.01
CA GLU A 95 -10.64 -5.56 9.01
C GLU A 95 -10.38 -5.04 7.60
N PHE A 96 -10.83 -3.83 7.32
CA PHE A 96 -10.59 -3.16 6.04
C PHE A 96 -9.07 -3.04 5.79
N ALA A 97 -8.33 -2.52 6.77
CA ALA A 97 -6.89 -2.34 6.66
C ALA A 97 -6.17 -3.67 6.44
N LEU A 98 -6.53 -4.70 7.21
CA LEU A 98 -5.97 -6.04 7.04
C LEU A 98 -6.13 -6.54 5.60
N LYS A 99 -7.32 -6.44 5.06
CA LYS A 99 -7.61 -6.92 3.70
C LYS A 99 -6.91 -6.09 2.63
N ASP A 100 -6.89 -4.78 2.82
CA ASP A 100 -6.24 -3.87 1.89
C ASP A 100 -4.72 -4.11 1.85
N GLU A 101 -4.08 -4.25 3.01
CA GLU A 101 -2.66 -4.56 3.09
C GLU A 101 -2.33 -5.86 2.35
N GLN A 102 -3.16 -6.90 2.52
CA GLN A 102 -2.95 -8.19 1.85
C GLN A 102 -3.03 -8.06 0.32
N LYS A 103 -4.00 -7.32 -0.19
CA LYS A 103 -4.13 -7.08 -1.63
C LYS A 103 -2.94 -6.28 -2.16
N THR A 104 -2.47 -5.34 -1.37
CA THR A 104 -1.38 -4.44 -1.76
C THR A 104 -0.05 -5.18 -1.86
N VAL A 105 0.19 -6.21 -1.04
CA VAL A 105 1.39 -7.07 -1.17
C VAL A 105 1.50 -7.62 -2.59
N ASP A 106 0.42 -8.24 -3.07
CA ASP A 106 0.42 -8.84 -4.41
C ASP A 106 0.60 -7.77 -5.50
N PHE A 107 -0.09 -6.65 -5.35
CA PHE A 107 0.00 -5.56 -6.32
C PHE A 107 1.44 -5.02 -6.42
N TYR A 108 2.09 -4.77 -5.28
CA TYR A 108 3.47 -4.26 -5.27
C TYR A 108 4.46 -5.28 -5.80
N MET A 109 4.25 -6.56 -5.51
CA MET A 109 5.11 -7.63 -6.07
C MET A 109 4.99 -7.71 -7.59
N GLU A 110 3.78 -7.55 -8.13
CA GLU A 110 3.57 -7.51 -9.58
C GLU A 110 4.29 -6.33 -10.22
N ILE A 111 4.24 -5.15 -9.59
CA ILE A 111 4.98 -3.98 -10.08
C ILE A 111 6.48 -4.27 -10.07
N ALA A 112 7.00 -4.84 -8.99
CA ALA A 112 8.42 -5.19 -8.90
C ALA A 112 8.83 -6.17 -9.98
N ASP A 113 7.98 -7.17 -10.27
CA ASP A 113 8.28 -8.20 -11.27
C ASP A 113 8.36 -7.63 -12.70
N THR A 114 7.62 -6.57 -12.99
CA THR A 114 7.54 -5.98 -14.33
C THR A 114 8.30 -4.68 -14.49
N ALA A 115 8.84 -4.13 -13.41
CA ALA A 115 9.56 -2.86 -13.44
C ALA A 115 10.83 -2.95 -14.30
N THR A 116 11.21 -1.81 -14.88
CA THR A 116 12.30 -1.73 -15.84
C THR A 116 13.67 -1.47 -15.21
N THR A 117 13.73 -1.01 -13.97
CA THR A 117 14.98 -0.70 -13.27
C THR A 117 15.06 -1.44 -11.94
N GLU A 118 16.29 -1.75 -11.51
CA GLU A 118 16.50 -2.39 -10.20
C GLU A 118 16.02 -1.52 -9.05
N HIS A 119 16.17 -0.19 -9.16
CA HIS A 119 15.71 0.72 -8.12
C HIS A 119 14.20 0.59 -7.88
N ILE A 120 13.40 0.60 -8.95
CA ILE A 120 11.95 0.46 -8.85
C ILE A 120 11.59 -0.90 -8.26
N LYS A 121 12.26 -1.97 -8.73
CA LYS A 121 12.05 -3.33 -8.20
C LYS A 121 12.29 -3.38 -6.70
N GLU A 122 13.40 -2.83 -6.22
CA GLU A 122 13.77 -2.84 -4.80
C GLU A 122 12.78 -2.05 -3.95
N VAL A 123 12.37 -0.87 -4.43
CA VAL A 123 11.42 -0.03 -3.70
C VAL A 123 10.09 -0.77 -3.51
N PHE A 124 9.56 -1.39 -4.56
CA PHE A 124 8.28 -2.08 -4.47
C PHE A 124 8.37 -3.41 -3.71
N ARG A 125 9.48 -4.14 -3.81
CA ARG A 125 9.70 -5.34 -2.99
C ARG A 125 9.74 -5.00 -1.51
N ARG A 126 10.46 -3.95 -1.15
CA ARG A 126 10.52 -3.52 0.25
C ARG A 126 9.15 -3.06 0.73
N ALA A 127 8.43 -2.28 -0.07
CA ALA A 127 7.09 -1.86 0.28
C ALA A 127 6.16 -3.06 0.47
N ALA A 128 6.24 -4.07 -0.41
CA ALA A 128 5.44 -5.29 -0.27
C ALA A 128 5.72 -6.01 1.05
N ALA A 129 6.99 -6.10 1.46
CA ALA A 129 7.35 -6.71 2.73
C ALA A 129 6.78 -5.92 3.92
N ASP A 130 6.83 -4.59 3.86
CA ASP A 130 6.24 -3.72 4.89
C ASP A 130 4.73 -3.95 4.98
N GLU A 131 4.02 -4.01 3.84
CA GLU A 131 2.58 -4.25 3.81
C GLU A 131 2.22 -5.59 4.44
N GLN A 132 3.03 -6.64 4.19
CA GLN A 132 2.81 -7.94 4.81
C GLN A 132 2.94 -7.86 6.33
N ASN A 133 3.94 -7.15 6.82
CA ASN A 133 4.12 -6.95 8.27
C ASN A 133 2.95 -6.16 8.86
N HIS A 134 2.49 -5.12 8.18
CA HIS A 134 1.33 -4.32 8.61
C HIS A 134 0.09 -5.19 8.74
N ALA A 135 -0.15 -6.06 7.75
CA ALA A 135 -1.32 -6.95 7.76
C ALA A 135 -1.35 -7.83 9.01
N VAL A 136 -0.19 -8.32 9.45
CA VAL A 136 -0.10 -9.15 10.68
C VAL A 136 -0.51 -8.35 11.91
N TRP A 137 -0.06 -7.08 12.02
CA TRP A 137 -0.47 -6.22 13.13
C TRP A 137 -1.96 -5.94 13.12
N PHE A 138 -2.54 -5.62 11.97
CA PHE A 138 -3.98 -5.38 11.86
C PHE A 138 -4.78 -6.64 12.17
N LEU A 139 -4.32 -7.80 11.73
CA LEU A 139 -4.96 -9.08 12.06
C LEU A 139 -4.95 -9.32 13.57
N TYR A 140 -3.82 -9.06 14.23
CA TYR A 140 -3.69 -9.21 15.67
C TYR A 140 -4.69 -8.32 16.41
N TYR A 141 -4.77 -7.04 16.04
CA TYR A 141 -5.69 -6.11 16.69
C TYR A 141 -7.16 -6.45 16.39
N PHE A 142 -7.45 -6.81 15.15
CA PHE A 142 -8.79 -7.24 14.77
C PHE A 142 -9.23 -8.45 15.61
N THR A 143 -8.39 -9.45 15.71
CA THR A 143 -8.67 -10.67 16.47
C THR A 143 -8.86 -10.37 17.96
N LYS A 144 -8.06 -9.46 18.50
CA LYS A 144 -8.12 -9.07 19.92
C LYS A 144 -9.43 -8.38 20.27
N HIS A 145 -10.01 -7.62 19.35
CA HIS A 145 -11.20 -6.81 19.59
C HIS A 145 -12.49 -7.37 18.99
N LYS A 146 -12.39 -8.46 18.26
CA LYS A 146 -13.54 -9.10 17.64
C LYS A 146 -14.50 -9.70 18.68
#